data_30e2b8e9c9cfd4a8526b22a620c7854d
#
_entry.id   30e2b8e9c9cfd4a8526b22a620c7854d
#
_cell.length_a   1.000
_cell.length_b   1.000
_cell.length_c   1.000
_cell.angle_alpha   90.00
_cell.angle_beta   90.00
_cell.angle_gamma   90.00
#
_symmetry.space_group_name_H-M   'P 1'
#
loop_
_entity.id
_entity.type
_entity.pdbx_description
1 polymer ?
#
loop_
_entity_poly.entity_id
_entity_poly.type
_entity_poly.pdbx_seq_one_letter_code
_entity_poly.pdbx_strand_id
1 'polypeptide(L)'
;LDLLHSVSAQHDALTDRQRAGIEKLLRNLMPWRKGPFSLYSCDIDTEWRSDWKWDRVLPHISSLAGRTVLDVGCGSGYHMWRMIGAG
;
A
#
# COMPACT_ATOMS: atom_id res chain seq x y z
N LEU A 1 -4.66 2.91 -10.04
CA LEU A 1 -4.21 3.04 -8.66
C LEU A 1 -5.43 3.17 -7.74
N ASP A 2 -5.64 2.19 -6.87
CA ASP A 2 -6.71 2.22 -5.88
C ASP A 2 -6.10 2.39 -4.48
N LEU A 3 -6.49 3.45 -3.78
CA LEU A 3 -5.97 3.79 -2.47
C LEU A 3 -7.08 3.94 -1.42
N LEU A 4 -8.36 3.87 -1.82
CA LEU A 4 -9.48 4.09 -0.89
C LEU A 4 -9.71 2.88 0.04
N HIS A 5 -9.71 1.68 -0.51
CA HIS A 5 -9.98 0.44 0.24
C HIS A 5 -8.76 -0.45 0.41
N SER A 6 -7.72 -0.22 -0.38
CA SER A 6 -6.48 -0.99 -0.35
C SER A 6 -5.34 -0.15 -0.91
N VAL A 7 -4.14 -0.69 -0.94
CA VAL A 7 -3.03 -0.10 -1.68
C VAL A 7 -2.72 -1.01 -2.86
N SER A 8 -3.16 -0.61 -4.04
CA SER A 8 -2.98 -1.39 -5.25
C SER A 8 -2.60 -0.52 -6.44
N ALA A 9 -1.81 -1.09 -7.33
CA ALA A 9 -1.46 -0.50 -8.61
C ALA A 9 -1.42 -1.61 -9.66
N GLN A 10 -1.94 -1.33 -10.85
CA GLN A 10 -1.97 -2.30 -11.93
C GLN A 10 -1.78 -1.62 -13.28
N HIS A 11 -1.16 -2.35 -14.21
CA HIS A 11 -1.00 -1.92 -15.58
C HIS A 11 -1.28 -3.09 -16.52
N ASP A 12 -2.33 -2.98 -17.34
CA ASP A 12 -2.82 -4.08 -18.17
C ASP A 12 -1.91 -4.41 -19.35
N ALA A 13 -1.04 -3.50 -19.76
CA ALA A 13 -0.15 -3.68 -20.91
C ALA A 13 1.15 -4.44 -20.59
N LEU A 14 1.33 -4.94 -19.35
CA LEU A 14 2.52 -5.69 -18.98
C LEU A 14 2.52 -7.09 -19.61
N THR A 15 3.67 -7.48 -20.18
CA THR A 15 3.91 -8.84 -20.61
C THR A 15 4.17 -9.76 -19.40
N ASP A 16 4.02 -11.08 -19.59
CA ASP A 16 4.31 -12.05 -18.54
C ASP A 16 5.76 -11.95 -18.06
N ARG A 17 6.70 -11.69 -18.98
CA ARG A 17 8.12 -11.49 -18.65
C ARG A 17 8.34 -10.26 -17.77
N GLN A 18 7.64 -9.16 -18.08
CA GLN A 18 7.73 -7.93 -17.28
C GLN A 18 7.16 -8.14 -15.88
N ARG A 19 6.02 -8.84 -15.77
CA ARG A 19 5.43 -9.19 -14.47
C ARG A 19 6.36 -10.05 -13.63
N ALA A 20 6.98 -11.06 -14.23
CA ALA A 20 7.95 -11.92 -13.53
C ALA A 20 9.16 -11.12 -13.03
N GLY A 21 9.65 -10.16 -13.83
CA GLY A 21 10.74 -9.27 -13.43
C GLY A 21 10.36 -8.37 -12.26
N ILE A 22 9.15 -7.80 -12.27
CA ILE A 22 8.62 -7.00 -11.18
C ILE A 22 8.47 -7.84 -9.91
N GLU A 23 7.91 -9.03 -10.01
CA GLU A 23 7.76 -9.95 -8.87
C GLU A 23 9.11 -10.25 -8.22
N LYS A 24 10.13 -10.52 -9.03
CA LYS A 24 11.49 -10.78 -8.52
C LYS A 24 12.05 -9.57 -7.77
N LEU A 25 11.88 -8.36 -8.30
CA LEU A 25 12.32 -7.14 -7.63
C LEU A 25 11.59 -6.93 -6.30
N LEU A 26 10.29 -7.16 -6.26
CA LEU A 26 9.49 -7.02 -5.04
C LEU A 26 9.91 -8.03 -3.97
N ARG A 27 10.21 -9.28 -4.37
CA ARG A 27 10.73 -10.30 -3.46
C ARG A 27 12.10 -9.95 -2.89
N ASN A 28 12.96 -9.30 -3.67
CA ASN A 28 14.27 -8.85 -3.21
C ASN A 28 14.20 -7.75 -2.14
N LEU A 29 13.07 -7.06 -2.01
CA LEU A 29 12.83 -6.05 -0.99
C LEU A 29 12.26 -6.63 0.31
N MET A 30 12.00 -7.94 0.35
CA MET A 30 11.46 -8.58 1.56
C MET A 30 12.48 -8.57 2.71
N PRO A 31 12.04 -8.59 3.99
CA PRO A 31 10.62 -8.69 4.38
C PRO A 31 9.87 -7.36 4.27
N TRP A 32 8.61 -7.44 3.87
CA TRP A 32 7.68 -6.32 3.94
C TRP A 32 6.96 -6.35 5.28
N ARG A 33 7.04 -5.27 6.05
CA ARG A 33 6.48 -5.24 7.42
C ARG A 33 5.10 -4.64 7.49
N LYS A 34 4.86 -3.58 6.74
CA LYS A 34 3.57 -2.88 6.68
C LYS A 34 2.91 -3.11 5.33
N GLY A 35 1.63 -3.35 5.34
CA GLY A 35 0.86 -3.61 4.14
C GLY A 35 -0.56 -4.04 4.46
N PRO A 36 -1.19 -4.81 3.60
CA PRO A 36 -0.66 -5.43 2.39
C PRO A 36 -0.63 -4.50 1.17
N PHE A 37 0.06 -4.93 0.12
CA PHE A 37 0.09 -4.24 -1.16
C PHE A 37 -0.33 -5.20 -2.28
N SER A 38 -0.95 -4.66 -3.32
CA SER A 38 -1.18 -5.38 -4.57
C SER A 38 -0.60 -4.56 -5.71
N LEU A 39 0.51 -5.02 -6.26
CA LEU A 39 1.28 -4.30 -7.27
C LEU A 39 1.42 -5.17 -8.52
N TYR A 40 0.84 -4.72 -9.64
CA TYR A 40 0.96 -5.38 -10.93
C TYR A 40 0.60 -6.88 -10.88
N SER A 41 -0.51 -7.19 -10.23
CA SER A 41 -1.01 -8.56 -10.00
C SER A 41 -0.16 -9.40 -9.02
N CYS A 42 0.80 -8.78 -8.34
CA CYS A 42 1.54 -9.40 -7.25
C CYS A 42 0.92 -8.97 -5.92
N ASP A 43 0.33 -9.92 -5.20
CA ASP A 43 -0.20 -9.67 -3.86
C ASP A 43 0.92 -9.86 -2.85
N ILE A 44 1.23 -8.81 -2.11
CA ILE A 44 2.28 -8.81 -1.10
C ILE A 44 1.63 -8.85 0.27
N ASP A 45 1.69 -10.02 0.91
CA ASP A 45 1.34 -10.14 2.31
C ASP A 45 2.51 -9.66 3.17
N THR A 46 2.21 -9.19 4.37
CA THR A 46 3.19 -8.50 5.19
C THR A 46 3.17 -9.04 6.61
N GLU A 47 4.26 -8.78 7.33
CA GLU A 47 4.39 -9.18 8.73
C GLU A 47 3.27 -8.61 9.59
N TRP A 48 2.88 -7.36 9.31
CA TRP A 48 1.79 -6.67 10.00
C TRP A 48 0.68 -6.31 9.01
N ARG A 49 -0.57 -6.55 9.41
CA ARG A 49 -1.75 -6.17 8.66
C ARG A 49 -2.11 -4.71 8.97
N SER A 50 -1.46 -3.79 8.29
CA SER A 50 -1.66 -2.35 8.45
C SER A 50 -3.06 -1.90 8.00
N ASP A 51 -3.68 -2.63 7.07
CA ASP A 51 -5.06 -2.40 6.63
C ASP A 51 -6.06 -2.55 7.79
N TRP A 52 -5.89 -3.56 8.64
CA TRP A 52 -6.75 -3.75 9.80
C TRP A 52 -6.59 -2.63 10.83
N LYS A 53 -5.37 -2.16 11.03
CA LYS A 53 -5.11 -1.02 11.91
C LYS A 53 -5.74 0.25 11.34
N TRP A 54 -5.60 0.48 10.05
CA TRP A 54 -6.21 1.61 9.36
C TRP A 54 -7.72 1.61 9.49
N ASP A 55 -8.37 0.47 9.26
CA ASP A 55 -9.82 0.31 9.36
C ASP A 55 -10.34 0.61 10.76
N ARG A 56 -9.54 0.34 11.80
CA ARG A 56 -9.90 0.66 13.18
C ARG A 56 -9.75 2.14 13.53
N VAL A 57 -8.79 2.80 12.91
CA VAL A 57 -8.44 4.20 13.21
C VAL A 57 -9.29 5.19 12.42
N LEU A 58 -9.52 4.90 11.14
CA LEU A 58 -10.16 5.84 10.21
C LEU A 58 -11.49 6.41 10.71
N PRO A 59 -12.42 5.62 11.31
CA PRO A 59 -13.70 6.16 11.79
C PRO A 59 -13.57 7.18 12.93
N HIS A 60 -12.42 7.24 13.58
CA HIS A 60 -12.18 8.06 14.77
C HIS A 60 -11.36 9.32 14.52
N ILE A 61 -10.93 9.54 13.29
CA ILE A 61 -10.13 10.73 12.93
C ILE A 61 -10.94 11.71 12.08
N SER A 62 -10.52 12.96 12.12
CA SER A 62 -11.10 14.01 11.28
C SER A 62 -10.69 13.83 9.82
N SER A 63 -11.44 14.45 8.88
CA SER A 63 -11.09 14.43 7.47
C SER A 63 -9.65 14.90 7.23
N LEU A 64 -8.94 14.21 6.34
CA LEU A 64 -7.58 14.52 5.94
C LEU A 64 -7.50 15.49 4.76
N ALA A 65 -8.63 15.82 4.16
CA ALA A 65 -8.68 16.68 2.98
C ALA A 65 -8.01 18.03 3.26
N GLY A 66 -7.10 18.45 2.37
CA GLY A 66 -6.37 19.70 2.48
C GLY A 66 -5.32 19.75 3.60
N ARG A 67 -5.03 18.65 4.27
CA ARG A 67 -4.05 18.60 5.36
C ARG A 67 -2.70 18.06 4.90
N THR A 68 -1.64 18.58 5.50
CA THR A 68 -0.29 18.03 5.41
C THR A 68 -0.05 17.12 6.60
N VAL A 69 0.40 15.90 6.37
CA VAL A 69 0.57 14.87 7.41
C VAL A 69 2.01 14.37 7.43
N LEU A 70 2.58 14.28 8.63
CA LEU A 70 3.87 13.63 8.87
C LEU A 70 3.63 12.24 9.45
N ASP A 71 4.16 11.22 8.82
CA ASP A 71 4.11 9.84 9.28
C ASP A 71 5.47 9.39 9.80
N VAL A 72 5.64 9.37 11.11
CA VAL A 72 6.89 8.96 11.77
C VAL A 72 7.00 7.43 11.75
N GLY A 73 8.15 6.92 11.28
CA GLY A 73 8.35 5.47 11.15
C GLY A 73 7.48 4.85 10.06
N CYS A 74 7.34 5.52 8.93
CA CYS A 74 6.40 5.13 7.87
C CYS A 74 6.68 3.76 7.24
N GLY A 75 7.90 3.24 7.32
CA GLY A 75 8.28 1.98 6.69
C GLY A 75 8.04 2.00 5.19
N SER A 76 7.20 1.08 4.68
CA SER A 76 6.82 1.01 3.27
C SER A 76 5.90 2.16 2.83
N GLY A 77 5.46 3.01 3.75
CA GLY A 77 4.55 4.11 3.45
C GLY A 77 3.08 3.69 3.31
N TYR A 78 2.71 2.51 3.78
CA TYR A 78 1.33 2.01 3.62
C TYR A 78 0.28 3.01 4.12
N HIS A 79 0.44 3.53 5.34
CA HIS A 79 -0.53 4.47 5.90
C HIS A 79 -0.57 5.79 5.14
N MET A 80 0.57 6.27 4.61
CA MET A 80 0.59 7.47 3.77
C MET A 80 -0.24 7.27 2.49
N TRP A 81 -0.15 6.12 1.84
CA TRP A 81 -0.95 5.81 0.67
C TRP A 81 -2.44 5.76 1.00
N ARG A 82 -2.82 5.14 2.13
CA ARG A 82 -4.22 5.10 2.56
C ARG A 82 -4.74 6.49 2.93
N MET A 83 -3.91 7.36 3.52
CA MET A 83 -4.27 8.75 3.80
C MET A 83 -4.54 9.54 2.51
N ILE A 84 -3.74 9.35 1.47
CA ILE A 84 -3.97 9.95 0.15
C ILE A 84 -5.31 9.48 -0.41
N GLY A 85 -5.62 8.20 -0.29
CA GLY A 85 -6.90 7.64 -0.74
C GLY A 85 -8.11 8.18 0.02
N ALA A 86 -7.94 8.55 1.29
CA ALA A 86 -9.01 9.09 2.13
C ALA A 86 -9.19 10.62 2.00
N GLY A 87 -8.29 11.28 1.35
CA GLY A 87 -8.30 12.74 1.17
C GLY A 87 -6.91 13.29 1.05
#